data_6038fd04ca3612573a28adeb52e2dac4
#
_entry.id   6038fd04ca3612573a28adeb52e2dac4
#
_cell.length_a   1.000
_cell.length_b   1.000
_cell.length_c   1.000
_cell.angle_alpha   90.00
_cell.angle_beta   90.00
_cell.angle_gamma   90.00
#
_symmetry.space_group_name_H-M   'P 1'
#
loop_
_entity.id
_entity.type
_entity.pdbx_description
1 polymer ?
#
loop_
_entity_poly.entity_id
_entity_poly.type
_entity_poly.pdbx_seq_one_letter_code
_entity_poly.pdbx_strand_id
1 'polypeptide(L)'
;ISCYGQTDGSINLSVVGGASPYTYQWSNGLINEDIYNLSVGTYFVTVTDSLNQQATASFIITEPDSLYTNYTIINASGPGVNDGAIYSYTFGGTSPYTYYWLSSYVNDTNQHLLNIPPGTYTSYIIDNNGCFNFENIIVTYDSIVLGCTDPCNICQYNPLATVDDGSCSY
;
A
#
# COMPACT_ATOMS: atom_id res chain seq x y z
N ILE A 1 13.78 3.56 10.37
CA ILE A 1 13.63 3.59 8.89
C ILE A 1 12.25 4.11 8.57
N SER A 2 12.16 5.02 7.60
CA SER A 2 10.90 5.69 7.24
C SER A 2 9.92 4.76 6.50
N CYS A 3 10.41 3.98 5.54
CA CYS A 3 9.61 3.07 4.71
C CYS A 3 10.23 1.68 4.66
N TYR A 4 9.38 0.68 4.43
CA TYR A 4 9.83 -0.69 4.21
C TYR A 4 10.89 -0.77 3.10
N GLY A 5 12.00 -1.47 3.37
CA GLY A 5 13.10 -1.66 2.44
C GLY A 5 14.00 -0.45 2.20
N GLN A 6 13.79 0.66 2.90
CA GLN A 6 14.68 1.82 2.80
C GLN A 6 15.96 1.63 3.63
N THR A 7 16.94 2.50 3.38
CA THR A 7 18.26 2.48 4.06
C THR A 7 18.56 3.84 4.67
N ASP A 8 17.57 4.45 5.32
CA ASP A 8 17.67 5.78 5.93
C ASP A 8 17.79 5.74 7.45
N GLY A 9 18.06 4.57 8.03
CA GLY A 9 18.34 4.39 9.44
C GLY A 9 19.61 5.10 9.87
N SER A 10 19.68 5.49 11.14
CA SER A 10 20.86 6.10 11.74
C SER A 10 21.03 5.66 13.18
N ILE A 11 22.27 5.65 13.64
CA ILE A 11 22.62 5.48 15.06
C ILE A 11 23.48 6.68 15.46
N ASN A 12 23.02 7.40 16.48
CA ASN A 12 23.75 8.51 17.11
C ASN A 12 24.31 7.98 18.43
N LEU A 13 25.63 7.82 18.50
CA LEU A 13 26.32 7.21 19.63
C LEU A 13 26.91 8.30 20.53
N SER A 14 26.77 8.13 21.82
CA SER A 14 27.44 8.95 22.80
C SER A 14 28.28 8.09 23.76
N VAL A 15 29.55 8.42 23.91
CA VAL A 15 30.45 7.70 24.79
C VAL A 15 30.65 8.50 26.07
N VAL A 16 30.48 7.84 27.23
CA VAL A 16 30.70 8.45 28.56
C VAL A 16 31.72 7.65 29.32
N GLY A 17 32.74 8.35 29.89
CA GLY A 17 33.83 7.73 30.59
C GLY A 17 34.99 7.32 29.67
N GLY A 18 36.03 6.70 30.23
CA GLY A 18 37.26 6.38 29.50
C GLY A 18 38.13 7.60 29.23
N ALA A 19 39.21 7.41 28.47
CA ALA A 19 40.19 8.42 28.11
C ALA A 19 40.12 8.76 26.61
N SER A 20 39.69 9.98 26.26
CA SER A 20 39.70 10.48 24.87
C SER A 20 41.12 10.54 24.30
N PRO A 21 41.35 10.37 22.98
CA PRO A 21 40.34 10.13 21.93
C PRO A 21 39.85 8.68 21.87
N TYR A 22 38.63 8.50 21.28
CA TYR A 22 38.06 7.19 21.06
C TYR A 22 38.19 6.77 19.60
N THR A 23 38.23 5.45 19.38
CA THR A 23 38.12 4.83 18.06
C THR A 23 36.92 3.89 18.05
N TYR A 24 36.26 3.76 16.91
CA TYR A 24 35.03 3.01 16.75
C TYR A 24 35.19 1.92 15.69
N GLN A 25 34.64 0.76 15.95
CA GLN A 25 34.59 -0.33 15.00
C GLN A 25 33.19 -0.94 15.00
N TRP A 26 32.43 -0.70 13.95
CA TRP A 26 31.11 -1.24 13.76
C TRP A 26 31.12 -2.57 13.00
N SER A 27 30.11 -3.41 13.24
CA SER A 27 29.96 -4.72 12.58
C SER A 27 29.82 -4.65 11.06
N ASN A 28 29.37 -3.50 10.51
CA ASN A 28 29.27 -3.23 9.09
C ASN A 28 30.55 -2.59 8.48
N GLY A 29 31.64 -2.50 9.28
CA GLY A 29 32.94 -1.97 8.85
C GLY A 29 33.09 -0.46 8.95
N LEU A 30 32.07 0.30 9.37
CA LEU A 30 32.20 1.73 9.61
C LEU A 30 33.00 2.00 10.86
N ILE A 31 33.68 3.20 10.91
CA ILE A 31 34.60 3.59 11.98
C ILE A 31 34.26 4.96 12.59
N ASN A 32 33.15 5.57 12.19
CA ASN A 32 32.71 6.85 12.74
C ASN A 32 31.93 6.63 14.05
N GLU A 33 31.86 7.65 14.89
CA GLU A 33 31.03 7.63 16.11
C GLU A 33 29.54 7.43 15.72
N ASP A 34 29.00 8.32 14.88
CA ASP A 34 27.66 8.24 14.34
C ASP A 34 27.67 7.57 12.98
N ILE A 35 26.67 6.72 12.73
CA ILE A 35 26.54 6.02 11.45
C ILE A 35 25.14 6.22 10.87
N TYR A 36 25.07 6.36 9.53
CA TYR A 36 23.89 6.73 8.78
C TYR A 36 23.68 5.80 7.59
N ASN A 37 22.56 5.94 6.92
CA ASN A 37 22.17 5.15 5.75
C ASN A 37 22.14 3.63 6.06
N LEU A 38 21.56 3.31 7.20
CA LEU A 38 21.50 1.94 7.70
C LEU A 38 20.20 1.26 7.22
N SER A 39 20.31 0.02 6.79
CA SER A 39 19.19 -0.86 6.60
C SER A 39 18.70 -1.45 7.93
N VAL A 40 17.53 -2.12 7.88
CA VAL A 40 17.05 -2.94 9.00
C VAL A 40 18.11 -3.97 9.40
N GLY A 41 18.33 -4.14 10.69
CA GLY A 41 19.33 -5.08 11.19
C GLY A 41 19.86 -4.75 12.59
N THR A 42 20.75 -5.60 13.07
CA THR A 42 21.44 -5.40 14.34
C THR A 42 22.89 -4.98 14.08
N TYR A 43 23.28 -3.89 14.69
CA TYR A 43 24.62 -3.29 14.58
C TYR A 43 25.32 -3.36 15.90
N PHE A 44 26.55 -3.87 15.88
CA PHE A 44 27.43 -3.95 17.04
C PHE A 44 28.54 -2.93 16.88
N VAL A 45 28.93 -2.27 17.97
CA VAL A 45 30.08 -1.37 18.01
C VAL A 45 31.05 -1.79 19.11
N THR A 46 32.32 -1.71 18.80
CA THR A 46 33.39 -1.72 19.78
C THR A 46 34.03 -0.33 19.82
N VAL A 47 34.01 0.31 20.98
CA VAL A 47 34.65 1.59 21.22
C VAL A 47 35.91 1.31 21.99
N THR A 48 37.05 1.85 21.53
CA THR A 48 38.37 1.74 22.22
C THR A 48 38.84 3.13 22.56
N ASP A 49 39.23 3.34 23.82
CA ASP A 49 39.79 4.59 24.31
C ASP A 49 41.32 4.68 24.09
N SER A 50 41.93 5.84 24.42
CA SER A 50 43.36 6.06 24.25
C SER A 50 44.26 5.21 25.17
N LEU A 51 43.68 4.56 26.18
CA LEU A 51 44.36 3.62 27.06
C LEU A 51 44.13 2.16 26.66
N ASN A 52 43.56 1.92 25.46
CA ASN A 52 43.20 0.61 24.92
C ASN A 52 42.15 -0.13 25.76
N GLN A 53 41.33 0.57 26.55
CA GLN A 53 40.15 -0.02 27.19
C GLN A 53 39.01 -0.09 26.18
N GLN A 54 38.22 -1.17 26.22
CA GLN A 54 37.17 -1.41 25.26
C GLN A 54 35.79 -1.50 25.92
N ALA A 55 34.80 -0.96 25.24
CA ALA A 55 33.36 -1.13 25.53
C ALA A 55 32.64 -1.55 24.27
N THR A 56 31.60 -2.37 24.43
CA THR A 56 30.77 -2.84 23.30
C THR A 56 29.30 -2.51 23.53
N ALA A 57 28.58 -2.21 22.46
CA ALA A 57 27.13 -2.02 22.46
C ALA A 57 26.48 -2.64 21.23
N SER A 58 25.17 -2.85 21.30
CA SER A 58 24.37 -3.30 20.17
C SER A 58 23.13 -2.46 20.01
N PHE A 59 22.74 -2.22 18.76
CA PHE A 59 21.60 -1.41 18.37
C PHE A 59 20.79 -2.15 17.32
N ILE A 60 19.46 -2.07 17.42
CA ILE A 60 18.54 -2.67 16.46
C ILE A 60 17.87 -1.55 15.69
N ILE A 61 18.03 -1.56 14.37
CA ILE A 61 17.28 -0.71 13.44
C ILE A 61 16.11 -1.54 12.94
N THR A 62 14.90 -0.98 13.08
CA THR A 62 13.64 -1.59 12.60
C THR A 62 13.08 -0.80 11.45
N GLU A 63 12.19 -1.42 10.68
CA GLU A 63 11.41 -0.79 9.62
C GLU A 63 9.91 -1.06 9.81
N PRO A 64 9.03 -0.22 9.27
CA PRO A 64 7.60 -0.50 9.25
C PRO A 64 7.28 -1.66 8.31
N ASP A 65 6.10 -2.27 8.47
CA ASP A 65 5.58 -3.24 7.51
C ASP A 65 5.38 -2.59 6.13
N SER A 66 5.46 -3.39 5.07
CA SER A 66 5.22 -2.91 3.70
C SER A 66 3.81 -2.34 3.55
N LEU A 67 3.70 -1.15 2.97
CA LEU A 67 2.41 -0.51 2.66
C LEU A 67 1.75 -1.21 1.48
N TYR A 68 0.53 -1.74 1.67
CA TYR A 68 -0.27 -2.34 0.60
C TYR A 68 -1.77 -2.09 0.82
N THR A 69 -2.56 -2.22 -0.25
CA THR A 69 -4.00 -2.00 -0.20
C THR A 69 -4.75 -3.12 -0.92
N ASN A 70 -5.78 -3.64 -0.27
CA ASN A 70 -6.74 -4.56 -0.86
C ASN A 70 -7.97 -3.78 -1.31
N TYR A 71 -8.58 -4.19 -2.43
CA TYR A 71 -9.75 -3.55 -3.00
C TYR A 71 -10.92 -4.52 -3.12
N THR A 72 -12.12 -4.03 -2.77
CA THR A 72 -13.38 -4.68 -3.14
C THR A 72 -14.08 -3.79 -4.16
N ILE A 73 -14.37 -4.34 -5.32
CA ILE A 73 -14.95 -3.61 -6.45
C ILE A 73 -16.42 -4.02 -6.60
N ILE A 74 -17.29 -3.03 -6.68
CA ILE A 74 -18.68 -3.20 -7.11
C ILE A 74 -18.78 -2.62 -8.52
N ASN A 75 -19.14 -3.46 -9.49
CA ASN A 75 -19.32 -3.03 -10.85
C ASN A 75 -20.61 -2.18 -10.98
N ALA A 76 -20.63 -1.32 -11.98
CA ALA A 76 -21.83 -0.55 -12.29
C ALA A 76 -22.93 -1.46 -12.86
N SER A 77 -24.19 -1.11 -12.65
CA SER A 77 -25.34 -1.89 -13.13
C SER A 77 -25.53 -1.80 -14.65
N GLY A 78 -24.87 -0.86 -15.33
CA GLY A 78 -24.96 -0.71 -16.77
C GLY A 78 -23.98 0.32 -17.34
N PRO A 79 -23.87 0.41 -18.66
CA PRO A 79 -22.98 1.37 -19.31
C PRO A 79 -23.43 2.81 -19.02
N GLY A 80 -22.50 3.61 -18.46
CA GLY A 80 -22.77 5.01 -18.12
C GLY A 80 -23.59 5.23 -16.84
N VAL A 81 -23.92 4.16 -16.10
CA VAL A 81 -24.56 4.28 -14.78
C VAL A 81 -23.51 4.51 -13.73
N ASN A 82 -23.77 5.46 -12.81
CA ASN A 82 -22.83 5.88 -11.78
C ASN A 82 -23.20 5.24 -10.43
N ASP A 83 -23.24 3.92 -10.36
CA ASP A 83 -23.53 3.16 -9.14
C ASP A 83 -22.45 2.14 -8.77
N GLY A 84 -21.34 2.13 -9.51
CA GLY A 84 -20.15 1.37 -9.15
C GLY A 84 -19.45 1.91 -7.91
N ALA A 85 -18.63 1.10 -7.26
CA ALA A 85 -17.86 1.50 -6.10
C ALA A 85 -16.51 0.76 -5.99
N ILE A 86 -15.53 1.40 -5.32
CA ILE A 86 -14.27 0.81 -4.92
C ILE A 86 -14.08 1.05 -3.43
N TYR A 87 -14.03 -0.04 -2.67
CA TYR A 87 -13.70 0.00 -1.25
C TYR A 87 -12.24 -0.36 -1.10
N SER A 88 -11.43 0.52 -0.48
CA SER A 88 -10.02 0.28 -0.22
C SER A 88 -9.78 -0.02 1.26
N TYR A 89 -8.86 -0.96 1.50
CA TYR A 89 -8.43 -1.40 2.83
C TYR A 89 -6.92 -1.42 2.85
N THR A 90 -6.32 -0.46 3.53
CA THR A 90 -4.86 -0.23 3.56
C THR A 90 -4.24 -0.84 4.81
N PHE A 91 -3.09 -1.48 4.64
CA PHE A 91 -2.34 -2.19 5.67
C PHE A 91 -0.85 -1.86 5.55
N GLY A 92 -0.11 -2.06 6.65
CA GLY A 92 1.32 -1.74 6.73
C GLY A 92 1.59 -0.25 6.68
N GLY A 93 2.85 0.13 6.46
CA GLY A 93 3.28 1.53 6.54
C GLY A 93 3.02 2.16 7.91
N THR A 94 2.93 3.48 7.94
CA THR A 94 2.71 4.26 9.16
C THR A 94 1.44 5.10 9.05
N SER A 95 0.40 4.74 9.82
CA SER A 95 -0.87 5.50 9.89
C SER A 95 -0.65 6.94 10.44
N PRO A 96 -1.46 7.96 10.03
CA PRO A 96 -2.59 7.90 9.11
C PRO A 96 -2.21 7.83 7.63
N TYR A 97 -3.18 7.39 6.81
CA TYR A 97 -3.04 7.32 5.36
C TYR A 97 -3.78 8.46 4.68
N THR A 98 -3.24 8.94 3.54
CA THR A 98 -3.88 9.89 2.64
C THR A 98 -4.18 9.20 1.32
N TYR A 99 -5.38 9.40 0.80
CA TYR A 99 -5.87 8.75 -0.41
C TYR A 99 -6.02 9.76 -1.53
N TYR A 100 -5.69 9.35 -2.75
CA TYR A 100 -5.94 10.11 -3.96
C TYR A 100 -6.47 9.16 -5.03
N TRP A 101 -7.60 9.54 -5.64
CA TRP A 101 -8.20 8.82 -6.75
C TRP A 101 -8.15 9.68 -7.99
N LEU A 102 -7.57 9.17 -9.05
CA LEU A 102 -7.40 9.88 -10.31
C LEU A 102 -8.08 9.09 -11.44
N SER A 103 -8.92 9.75 -12.20
CA SER A 103 -9.50 9.25 -13.44
C SER A 103 -9.98 10.41 -14.31
N SER A 104 -10.51 10.10 -15.51
CA SER A 104 -11.17 11.11 -16.36
C SER A 104 -12.45 11.69 -15.74
N TYR A 105 -13.00 11.03 -14.69
CA TYR A 105 -14.30 11.36 -14.11
C TYR A 105 -14.21 11.86 -12.68
N VAL A 106 -13.11 11.55 -11.98
CA VAL A 106 -12.99 11.74 -10.54
C VAL A 106 -11.59 12.21 -10.17
N ASN A 107 -11.56 13.20 -9.27
CA ASN A 107 -10.39 13.57 -8.46
C ASN A 107 -10.90 13.66 -7.02
N ASP A 108 -10.65 12.63 -6.21
CA ASP A 108 -11.21 12.46 -4.86
C ASP A 108 -10.11 12.06 -3.88
N THR A 109 -10.33 12.37 -2.61
CA THR A 109 -9.41 12.08 -1.49
C THR A 109 -10.06 11.22 -0.39
N ASN A 110 -11.26 10.73 -0.60
CA ASN A 110 -11.89 9.80 0.32
C ASN A 110 -11.21 8.42 0.27
N GLN A 111 -11.28 7.69 1.38
CA GLN A 111 -10.76 6.32 1.42
C GLN A 111 -11.46 5.42 0.40
N HIS A 112 -12.77 5.51 0.30
CA HIS A 112 -13.59 4.74 -0.64
C HIS A 112 -14.10 5.63 -1.76
N LEU A 113 -14.21 5.09 -2.94
CA LEU A 113 -14.75 5.77 -4.11
C LEU A 113 -16.12 5.18 -4.44
N LEU A 114 -17.15 6.00 -4.38
CA LEU A 114 -18.55 5.57 -4.49
C LEU A 114 -19.28 6.32 -5.61
N ASN A 115 -20.35 5.71 -6.13
CA ASN A 115 -21.21 6.29 -7.16
C ASN A 115 -20.43 6.67 -8.43
N ILE A 116 -19.61 5.74 -8.92
CA ILE A 116 -18.72 5.94 -10.07
C ILE A 116 -19.18 5.18 -11.29
N PRO A 117 -18.97 5.72 -12.50
CA PRO A 117 -19.22 5.01 -13.75
C PRO A 117 -18.21 3.89 -14.00
N PRO A 118 -18.46 2.99 -14.95
CA PRO A 118 -17.44 2.09 -15.47
C PRO A 118 -16.25 2.88 -16.00
N GLY A 119 -15.03 2.41 -15.70
CA GLY A 119 -13.82 3.10 -16.11
C GLY A 119 -12.56 2.58 -15.40
N THR A 120 -11.43 3.20 -15.68
CA THR A 120 -10.17 2.95 -14.99
C THR A 120 -9.90 4.05 -13.98
N TYR A 121 -9.58 3.64 -12.77
CA TYR A 121 -9.31 4.51 -11.63
C TYR A 121 -7.92 4.20 -11.08
N THR A 122 -7.08 5.22 -10.96
CA THR A 122 -5.79 5.09 -10.30
C THR A 122 -5.94 5.47 -8.84
N SER A 123 -5.67 4.54 -7.97
CA SER A 123 -5.52 4.78 -6.53
C SER A 123 -4.07 5.17 -6.27
N TYR A 124 -3.87 6.19 -5.45
CA TYR A 124 -2.57 6.59 -4.93
C TYR A 124 -2.70 6.82 -3.43
N ILE A 125 -1.98 6.05 -2.64
CA ILE A 125 -2.09 6.06 -1.18
C ILE A 125 -0.72 6.37 -0.59
N ILE A 126 -0.70 7.32 0.33
CA ILE A 126 0.51 7.79 1.00
C ILE A 126 0.31 7.61 2.50
N ASP A 127 1.29 7.04 3.18
CA ASP A 127 1.33 6.94 4.63
C ASP A 127 1.90 8.22 5.29
N ASN A 128 1.91 8.26 6.62
CA ASN A 128 2.41 9.41 7.38
C ASN A 128 3.91 9.69 7.19
N ASN A 129 4.68 8.71 6.77
CA ASN A 129 6.13 8.85 6.50
C ASN A 129 6.43 9.18 5.04
N GLY A 130 5.41 9.32 4.19
CA GLY A 130 5.54 9.59 2.77
C GLY A 130 5.79 8.34 1.91
N CYS A 131 5.67 7.14 2.48
CA CYS A 131 5.70 5.90 1.70
C CYS A 131 4.42 5.79 0.89
N PHE A 132 4.52 5.33 -0.35
CA PHE A 132 3.35 5.30 -1.23
C PHE A 132 3.15 3.93 -1.89
N ASN A 133 1.88 3.65 -2.18
CA ASN A 133 1.43 2.55 -3.02
C ASN A 133 0.47 3.10 -4.07
N PHE A 134 0.52 2.59 -5.29
CA PHE A 134 -0.46 2.95 -6.32
C PHE A 134 -0.91 1.72 -7.11
N GLU A 135 -2.15 1.75 -7.59
CA GLU A 135 -2.72 0.68 -8.40
C GLU A 135 -3.78 1.22 -9.36
N ASN A 136 -3.87 0.59 -10.53
CA ASN A 136 -4.94 0.86 -11.50
C ASN A 136 -6.05 -0.18 -11.34
N ILE A 137 -7.25 0.30 -11.08
CA ILE A 137 -8.43 -0.51 -10.80
C ILE A 137 -9.44 -0.28 -11.91
N ILE A 138 -9.99 -1.36 -12.44
CA ILE A 138 -11.01 -1.29 -13.50
C ILE A 138 -12.37 -1.61 -12.87
N VAL A 139 -13.29 -0.67 -12.97
CA VAL A 139 -14.71 -0.87 -12.71
C VAL A 139 -15.39 -1.15 -14.05
N THR A 140 -15.99 -2.30 -14.16
CA THR A 140 -16.77 -2.69 -15.33
C THR A 140 -18.26 -2.45 -15.08
N TYR A 141 -19.10 -2.88 -15.99
CA TYR A 141 -20.54 -2.95 -15.78
C TYR A 141 -21.03 -4.37 -16.06
N ASP A 142 -22.08 -4.75 -15.38
CA ASP A 142 -22.74 -6.03 -15.64
C ASP A 142 -23.45 -5.95 -17.00
N SER A 143 -23.14 -6.87 -17.88
CA SER A 143 -23.83 -6.97 -19.17
C SER A 143 -25.26 -7.40 -18.91
N ILE A 144 -26.22 -6.49 -19.07
CA ILE A 144 -27.64 -6.84 -19.10
C ILE A 144 -27.90 -7.46 -20.47
N VAL A 145 -28.09 -8.75 -20.48
CA VAL A 145 -28.59 -9.45 -21.69
C VAL A 145 -30.09 -9.56 -21.57
N LEU A 146 -30.79 -8.76 -22.35
CA LEU A 146 -32.25 -8.82 -22.44
C LEU A 146 -32.69 -10.03 -23.24
N GLY A 147 -33.78 -10.61 -22.85
CA GLY A 147 -34.38 -11.74 -23.55
C GLY A 147 -35.34 -12.53 -22.65
N CYS A 148 -35.98 -13.53 -23.22
CA CYS A 148 -36.83 -14.43 -22.44
C CYS A 148 -35.98 -15.30 -21.50
N THR A 149 -36.18 -15.20 -20.19
CA THR A 149 -35.49 -15.99 -19.16
C THR A 149 -36.22 -17.29 -18.80
N ASP A 150 -37.45 -17.50 -19.30
CA ASP A 150 -38.24 -18.72 -19.03
C ASP A 150 -37.87 -19.85 -20.00
N PRO A 151 -37.39 -21.01 -19.56
CA PRO A 151 -37.03 -22.14 -20.40
C PRO A 151 -38.24 -22.93 -20.98
N CYS A 152 -39.40 -22.31 -21.17
CA CYS A 152 -40.57 -22.95 -21.75
C CYS A 152 -40.35 -23.32 -23.24
N ASN A 153 -41.02 -24.39 -23.68
CA ASN A 153 -40.80 -24.95 -25.03
C ASN A 153 -41.34 -24.13 -26.21
N ILE A 154 -41.99 -22.99 -25.98
CA ILE A 154 -42.72 -22.23 -26.99
C ILE A 154 -42.17 -20.81 -27.18
N CYS A 155 -41.32 -20.33 -26.25
CA CYS A 155 -40.80 -18.98 -26.26
C CYS A 155 -39.39 -18.91 -26.84
N GLN A 156 -39.01 -17.73 -27.28
CA GLN A 156 -37.64 -17.45 -27.72
C GLN A 156 -36.71 -17.35 -26.51
N TYR A 157 -36.57 -18.48 -25.80
CA TYR A 157 -35.67 -18.57 -24.66
C TYR A 157 -34.21 -18.17 -25.04
N ASN A 158 -33.65 -17.21 -24.34
CA ASN A 158 -32.27 -16.85 -24.46
C ASN A 158 -31.50 -17.32 -23.19
N PRO A 159 -30.70 -18.40 -23.28
CA PRO A 159 -29.98 -18.94 -22.12
C PRO A 159 -28.91 -17.98 -21.56
N LEU A 160 -28.62 -16.89 -22.29
CA LEU A 160 -27.69 -15.83 -21.84
C LEU A 160 -28.43 -14.63 -21.25
N ALA A 161 -29.76 -14.59 -21.32
CA ALA A 161 -30.54 -13.48 -20.76
C ALA A 161 -30.39 -13.42 -19.24
N THR A 162 -30.05 -12.25 -18.72
CA THR A 162 -29.96 -11.95 -17.29
C THR A 162 -31.20 -11.21 -16.78
N VAL A 163 -31.98 -10.64 -17.67
CA VAL A 163 -33.22 -9.92 -17.38
C VAL A 163 -34.29 -10.28 -18.42
N ASP A 164 -35.51 -10.60 -17.98
CA ASP A 164 -36.66 -10.79 -18.83
C ASP A 164 -37.09 -9.43 -19.38
N ASP A 165 -37.15 -9.32 -20.71
CA ASP A 165 -37.57 -8.12 -21.42
C ASP A 165 -39.05 -8.17 -21.87
N GLY A 166 -39.78 -9.19 -21.42
CA GLY A 166 -41.17 -9.43 -21.84
C GLY A 166 -41.31 -10.12 -23.20
N SER A 167 -40.22 -10.57 -23.80
CA SER A 167 -40.24 -11.31 -25.08
C SER A 167 -40.73 -12.76 -24.94
N CYS A 168 -40.92 -13.25 -23.69
CA CYS A 168 -41.56 -14.52 -23.42
C CYS A 168 -43.03 -14.46 -23.91
N SER A 169 -43.34 -15.11 -25.03
CA SER A 169 -44.72 -15.34 -25.47
C SER A 169 -45.21 -16.69 -24.98
N TYR A 170 -46.30 -16.69 -24.25
CA TYR A 170 -46.99 -17.88 -23.71
C TYR A 170 -48.06 -18.39 -24.64
#